data_86c910bb1cf3e1225e55e0942c7b29b8
#
_entry.id   86c910bb1cf3e1225e55e0942c7b29b8
#
_cell.length_a   1.000
_cell.length_b   1.000
_cell.length_c   1.000
_cell.angle_alpha   90.00
_cell.angle_beta   90.00
_cell.angle_gamma   90.00
#
_symmetry.space_group_name_H-M   'P 1'
#
loop_
_entity.id
_entity.type
_entity.pdbx_description
1 polymer ?
#
loop_
_entity_poly.entity_id
_entity_poly.type
_entity_poly.pdbx_seq_one_letter_code
_entity_poly.pdbx_strand_id
1 'polypeptide(L)'
;MAGQVVGSRNSRRSSAARCPTSTAPSPPRPSPLTTAASASSSARTAASSTASPTSITRPTGRGSARDPHLIASISRALSTIHRALPSPAVSVEGRLSCTVSDSDGGGVDRLSALPDALLRGVVSRLPAKDAARTAALSRRWRPVWLSAPLVLSDAHLLPAATDAIPSHVSRADADAAAAAVSRVLAVHDGPFCCASLACGNMDEDRARARLARWLQHLAVKGVEELLLINQPPLQLHKHLPATLFSMTALTRLYLSFLRFPATAGLPRGAAFPRLRELGLCSVAMGGHEDMDFVLARSPALEALCFEGHMFPPLRLRLVSRSLRCVQIHYSKVKSVAVVDAPCLPRLIVMNTPLRGEGEVEGSCRIKIGNAPSLQLFGYFDPARHALQVGNNDIKAGTLVSAGAMVPSVKILALEFHFRVRSDAKMLPSFLRCFPSVERLYIQQAASGAAIECVELHVKLLVFHDFRGEKAELAFLQFFVESARALERLVVVCAGGCFASTDEASSKVRKALFAGKKETGSGRCALLVLENATGKDAPAWKYERGSDFSRADPFAFIVPT
;
A
#
# COMPACT_ATOMS: atom_id res chain seq x y z
N MET A 1 42.21 3.29 47.24
CA MET A 1 41.61 4.00 48.38
C MET A 1 40.13 3.80 48.21
N ALA A 2 39.50 2.80 48.73
CA ALA A 2 39.22 2.49 50.13
C ALA A 2 38.07 3.36 50.67
N GLY A 3 37.02 2.68 51.04
CA GLY A 3 35.98 3.01 51.99
C GLY A 3 34.59 2.66 51.47
N GLN A 4 34.06 1.44 51.57
CA GLN A 4 33.39 0.76 52.71
C GLN A 4 32.15 1.55 53.19
N VAL A 5 30.95 1.04 53.03
CA VAL A 5 30.16 -0.04 53.68
C VAL A 5 29.29 0.51 54.84
N VAL A 6 28.04 0.06 54.87
CA VAL A 6 27.08 -0.30 55.94
C VAL A 6 25.67 0.02 55.44
N GLY A 7 24.68 -0.78 55.20
CA GLY A 7 24.25 -2.01 55.84
C GLY A 7 23.18 -1.76 56.91
N SER A 8 21.89 -1.96 56.60
CA SER A 8 20.94 -2.35 57.66
C SER A 8 19.72 -3.04 57.08
N ARG A 9 19.56 -4.31 57.46
CA ARG A 9 18.31 -5.10 57.41
C ARG A 9 17.34 -4.59 58.51
N ASN A 10 16.07 -4.62 58.24
CA ASN A 10 15.16 -5.14 59.24
C ASN A 10 13.83 -5.66 58.61
N SER A 11 13.54 -6.84 58.99
CA SER A 11 12.38 -7.66 58.82
C SER A 11 11.25 -7.27 59.80
N ARG A 12 10.01 -7.49 59.41
CA ARG A 12 8.96 -8.22 60.18
C ARG A 12 7.57 -8.00 59.61
N ARG A 13 6.97 -9.12 59.20
CA ARG A 13 5.77 -9.82 59.70
C ARG A 13 4.41 -9.17 59.35
N SER A 14 3.72 -9.81 58.44
CA SER A 14 2.48 -10.58 58.54
C SER A 14 1.40 -10.00 59.49
N SER A 15 0.24 -9.68 58.91
CA SER A 15 -1.03 -10.09 59.53
C SER A 15 -2.11 -10.21 58.45
N ALA A 16 -2.78 -11.34 58.45
CA ALA A 16 -3.94 -11.70 57.67
C ALA A 16 -5.17 -11.03 58.31
N ALA A 17 -6.04 -10.50 57.49
CA ALA A 17 -7.42 -10.17 57.92
C ALA A 17 -8.40 -10.67 56.85
N ARG A 18 -9.40 -11.37 57.33
CA ARG A 18 -10.43 -12.13 56.63
C ARG A 18 -11.47 -11.22 55.98
N CYS A 19 -12.04 -11.72 54.90
CA CYS A 19 -13.30 -11.28 54.31
C CYS A 19 -14.47 -11.24 55.28
N PRO A 20 -15.48 -10.45 54.96
CA PRO A 20 -16.82 -10.96 55.05
C PRO A 20 -17.56 -10.96 53.70
N THR A 21 -18.24 -12.07 53.49
CA THR A 21 -19.22 -12.36 52.48
C THR A 21 -20.40 -11.40 52.53
N SER A 22 -20.79 -10.86 51.38
CA SER A 22 -22.11 -10.23 51.22
C SER A 22 -22.75 -10.75 49.94
N THR A 23 -23.84 -11.41 50.16
CA THR A 23 -24.81 -11.97 49.24
C THR A 23 -25.50 -10.90 48.41
N ALA A 24 -25.51 -11.08 47.10
CA ALA A 24 -26.33 -10.34 46.15
C ALA A 24 -27.55 -11.14 45.71
N PRO A 25 -28.74 -10.54 45.61
CA PRO A 25 -29.94 -11.22 45.15
C PRO A 25 -30.06 -11.25 43.61
N SER A 26 -30.59 -12.38 43.12
CA SER A 26 -30.91 -12.63 41.71
C SER A 26 -32.11 -11.81 41.22
N PRO A 27 -32.16 -11.44 39.92
CA PRO A 27 -33.34 -10.81 39.31
C PRO A 27 -34.40 -11.88 38.89
N PRO A 28 -35.70 -11.50 38.86
CA PRO A 28 -36.80 -12.40 38.59
C PRO A 28 -37.01 -12.70 37.10
N ARG A 29 -37.48 -13.88 36.81
CA ARG A 29 -37.99 -14.36 35.50
C ARG A 29 -39.33 -13.68 35.15
N PRO A 30 -39.62 -13.44 33.86
CA PRO A 30 -40.98 -13.14 33.42
C PRO A 30 -41.76 -14.42 33.08
N SER A 31 -42.98 -14.50 33.53
CA SER A 31 -44.00 -15.50 33.17
C SER A 31 -44.92 -14.97 32.05
N PRO A 32 -45.62 -15.89 31.34
CA PRO A 32 -46.35 -15.56 30.11
C PRO A 32 -47.82 -15.24 30.37
N LEU A 33 -48.42 -14.39 29.52
CA LEU A 33 -49.87 -14.21 29.44
C LEU A 33 -50.36 -14.12 28.00
N THR A 34 -51.00 -15.13 27.59
CA THR A 34 -52.28 -15.43 26.87
C THR A 34 -53.04 -14.26 26.22
N THR A 35 -53.25 -14.47 24.92
CA THR A 35 -54.45 -14.26 24.08
C THR A 35 -55.62 -13.44 24.58
N ALA A 36 -56.10 -12.52 23.75
CA ALA A 36 -57.49 -12.47 23.30
C ALA A 36 -57.69 -11.51 22.12
N ALA A 37 -58.43 -12.00 21.13
CA ALA A 37 -58.88 -11.31 19.94
C ALA A 37 -60.08 -10.39 20.20
N SER A 38 -60.22 -9.31 19.44
CA SER A 38 -61.54 -8.95 18.92
C SER A 38 -61.41 -7.93 17.78
N ALA A 39 -62.19 -8.19 16.76
CA ALA A 39 -62.33 -7.47 15.51
C ALA A 39 -63.25 -6.28 15.70
N SER A 40 -63.04 -5.21 14.94
CA SER A 40 -64.13 -4.49 14.29
C SER A 40 -63.63 -3.58 13.14
N SER A 41 -64.32 -3.76 12.05
CA SER A 41 -64.30 -3.13 10.75
C SER A 41 -64.49 -1.59 10.78
N SER A 42 -63.82 -0.89 9.85
CA SER A 42 -64.46 0.10 8.99
C SER A 42 -63.57 0.44 7.79
N ALA A 43 -64.16 0.26 6.62
CA ALA A 43 -63.65 0.63 5.35
C ALA A 43 -63.76 2.15 5.08
N ARG A 44 -62.79 2.69 4.35
CA ARG A 44 -63.03 3.61 3.19
C ARG A 44 -61.73 3.90 2.44
N THR A 45 -61.72 3.33 1.23
CA THR A 45 -61.39 3.90 -0.11
C THR A 45 -60.31 4.98 -0.23
N ALA A 46 -59.37 4.61 -1.03
CA ALA A 46 -58.91 5.06 -2.33
C ALA A 46 -57.55 5.75 -2.35
N ALA A 47 -56.62 5.19 -3.00
CA ALA A 47 -55.95 5.59 -4.22
C ALA A 47 -54.63 4.82 -4.35
N SER A 48 -54.59 4.05 -5.38
CA SER A 48 -53.48 3.27 -5.89
C SER A 48 -52.25 4.15 -6.19
N SER A 49 -51.12 3.78 -5.64
CA SER A 49 -49.82 4.00 -6.27
C SER A 49 -48.96 2.78 -5.96
N THR A 50 -48.90 1.91 -6.95
CA THR A 50 -48.08 0.73 -6.98
C THR A 50 -46.63 1.11 -7.10
N ALA A 51 -45.87 0.95 -6.03
CA ALA A 51 -44.42 0.80 -6.08
C ALA A 51 -44.08 -0.60 -5.59
N SER A 52 -43.85 -1.47 -6.54
CA SER A 52 -43.30 -2.82 -6.29
C SER A 52 -41.90 -2.75 -5.71
N PRO A 53 -41.57 -3.58 -4.76
CA PRO A 53 -40.19 -3.70 -4.31
C PRO A 53 -39.37 -4.34 -5.44
N THR A 54 -38.38 -3.62 -5.91
CA THR A 54 -37.39 -4.10 -6.88
C THR A 54 -36.66 -5.30 -6.27
N SER A 55 -37.06 -6.46 -6.76
CA SER A 55 -36.32 -7.71 -6.54
C SER A 55 -34.91 -7.54 -7.06
N ILE A 56 -33.93 -7.68 -6.17
CA ILE A 56 -32.52 -7.87 -6.53
C ILE A 56 -32.45 -9.19 -7.29
N THR A 57 -32.53 -9.11 -8.61
CA THR A 57 -32.28 -10.23 -9.50
C THR A 57 -30.82 -10.65 -9.32
N ARG A 58 -30.62 -11.84 -8.75
CA ARG A 58 -29.37 -12.60 -8.89
C ARG A 58 -29.02 -12.68 -10.37
N PRO A 59 -27.80 -12.30 -10.79
CA PRO A 59 -27.37 -12.60 -12.14
C PRO A 59 -27.08 -14.11 -12.23
N THR A 60 -28.07 -14.87 -12.69
CA THR A 60 -27.85 -16.21 -13.23
C THR A 60 -27.35 -16.03 -14.65
N GLY A 61 -26.04 -15.93 -14.83
CA GLY A 61 -25.40 -15.78 -16.12
C GLY A 61 -24.18 -16.69 -16.24
N ARG A 62 -24.36 -17.92 -16.66
CA ARG A 62 -23.34 -18.68 -17.40
C ARG A 62 -23.05 -17.90 -18.70
N GLY A 63 -22.12 -16.95 -18.69
CA GLY A 63 -21.83 -16.19 -19.90
C GLY A 63 -20.69 -15.17 -19.84
N SER A 64 -20.18 -14.83 -18.63
CA SER A 64 -19.28 -13.66 -18.48
C SER A 64 -17.77 -13.96 -18.45
N ALA A 65 -17.32 -15.19 -18.62
CA ALA A 65 -15.87 -15.52 -18.53
C ALA A 65 -15.11 -15.30 -19.85
N ARG A 66 -15.74 -14.74 -20.89
CA ARG A 66 -15.15 -14.61 -22.25
C ARG A 66 -15.20 -13.20 -22.83
N ASP A 67 -15.49 -12.17 -22.03
CA ASP A 67 -15.40 -10.80 -22.53
C ASP A 67 -13.92 -10.39 -22.65
N PRO A 68 -13.39 -10.18 -23.87
CA PRO A 68 -11.99 -9.81 -24.09
C PRO A 68 -11.62 -8.49 -23.41
N HIS A 69 -12.57 -7.56 -23.30
CA HIS A 69 -12.34 -6.26 -22.66
C HIS A 69 -12.21 -6.39 -21.15
N LEU A 70 -13.01 -7.24 -20.53
CA LEU A 70 -12.90 -7.54 -19.10
C LEU A 70 -11.59 -8.26 -18.78
N ILE A 71 -11.22 -9.24 -19.59
CA ILE A 71 -9.94 -9.97 -19.44
C ILE A 71 -8.76 -9.01 -19.60
N ALA A 72 -8.77 -8.12 -20.60
CA ALA A 72 -7.71 -7.13 -20.80
C ALA A 72 -7.65 -6.10 -19.65
N SER A 73 -8.79 -5.74 -19.07
CA SER A 73 -8.85 -4.84 -17.90
C SER A 73 -8.28 -5.50 -16.66
N ILE A 74 -8.63 -6.75 -16.38
CA ILE A 74 -8.09 -7.55 -15.27
C ILE A 74 -6.58 -7.75 -15.45
N SER A 75 -6.12 -8.09 -16.64
CA SER A 75 -4.69 -8.29 -16.93
C SER A 75 -3.88 -7.01 -16.72
N ARG A 76 -4.42 -5.83 -17.10
CA ARG A 76 -3.79 -4.53 -16.82
C ARG A 76 -3.72 -4.23 -15.33
N ALA A 77 -4.80 -4.47 -14.59
CA ALA A 77 -4.83 -4.30 -13.14
C ALA A 77 -3.82 -5.24 -12.46
N LEU A 78 -3.77 -6.50 -12.86
CA LEU A 78 -2.78 -7.48 -12.40
C LEU A 78 -1.35 -6.99 -12.66
N SER A 79 -1.03 -6.56 -13.88
CA SER A 79 0.29 -6.04 -14.23
C SER A 79 0.68 -4.82 -13.38
N THR A 80 -0.26 -3.92 -13.10
CA THR A 80 -0.01 -2.74 -12.27
C THR A 80 0.31 -3.15 -10.83
N ILE A 81 -0.51 -4.04 -10.27
CA ILE A 81 -0.31 -4.55 -8.90
C ILE A 81 1.00 -5.33 -8.79
N HIS A 82 1.29 -6.21 -9.75
CA HIS A 82 2.52 -6.99 -9.73
C HIS A 82 3.78 -6.11 -9.77
N ARG A 83 3.73 -4.99 -10.50
CA ARG A 83 4.84 -4.03 -10.53
C ARG A 83 5.01 -3.25 -9.22
N ALA A 84 3.95 -3.05 -8.45
CA ALA A 84 4.01 -2.39 -7.14
C ALA A 84 4.62 -3.29 -6.06
N LEU A 85 4.50 -4.61 -6.21
CA LEU A 85 4.97 -5.59 -5.24
C LEU A 85 6.51 -5.73 -5.23
N PRO A 86 7.10 -6.16 -4.11
CA PRO A 86 8.54 -6.42 -4.05
C PRO A 86 8.94 -7.57 -4.99
N SER A 87 10.14 -7.45 -5.55
CA SER A 87 10.76 -8.51 -6.35
C SER A 87 11.13 -9.69 -5.45
N PRO A 88 11.17 -10.94 -5.98
CA PRO A 88 11.60 -12.09 -5.20
C PRO A 88 13.03 -11.92 -4.68
N ALA A 89 13.27 -12.39 -3.46
CA ALA A 89 14.59 -12.28 -2.82
C ALA A 89 15.68 -13.14 -3.50
N VAL A 90 15.27 -14.08 -4.36
CA VAL A 90 16.13 -15.02 -5.11
C VAL A 90 15.65 -15.08 -6.54
N SER A 91 16.58 -15.07 -7.52
CA SER A 91 16.29 -15.07 -8.93
C SER A 91 16.62 -16.42 -9.59
N VAL A 92 15.73 -16.89 -10.51
CA VAL A 92 15.99 -18.01 -11.41
C VAL A 92 16.70 -17.56 -12.69
N GLU A 93 16.70 -16.25 -12.98
CA GLU A 93 17.29 -15.66 -14.19
C GLU A 93 18.79 -15.36 -14.04
N GLY A 94 19.36 -15.68 -12.87
CA GLY A 94 20.79 -15.50 -12.60
C GLY A 94 21.61 -16.26 -13.65
N ARG A 95 22.22 -15.54 -14.59
CA ARG A 95 23.21 -16.11 -15.50
C ARG A 95 24.40 -16.58 -14.67
N LEU A 96 24.48 -17.87 -14.42
CA LEU A 96 25.74 -18.49 -14.06
C LEU A 96 26.65 -18.36 -15.29
N SER A 97 27.51 -17.36 -15.27
CA SER A 97 28.61 -17.27 -16.24
C SER A 97 29.61 -18.39 -15.93
N CYS A 98 29.38 -19.55 -16.50
CA CYS A 98 30.37 -20.59 -16.54
C CYS A 98 31.37 -20.20 -17.61
N THR A 99 32.43 -19.49 -17.26
CA THR A 99 33.66 -19.56 -18.00
C THR A 99 34.23 -20.96 -17.74
N VAL A 100 33.88 -21.91 -18.56
CA VAL A 100 34.59 -23.18 -18.65
C VAL A 100 35.94 -22.82 -19.26
N SER A 101 36.92 -22.62 -18.42
CA SER A 101 38.32 -22.68 -18.88
C SER A 101 38.58 -24.15 -19.15
N ASP A 102 38.67 -24.52 -20.42
CA ASP A 102 39.24 -25.80 -20.87
C ASP A 102 40.73 -25.81 -20.50
N SER A 103 41.01 -25.94 -19.20
CA SER A 103 42.34 -26.28 -18.72
C SER A 103 42.24 -27.65 -18.04
N ASP A 104 42.74 -28.63 -18.75
CA ASP A 104 43.11 -29.96 -18.28
C ASP A 104 43.80 -29.86 -16.90
N GLY A 105 43.08 -30.19 -15.86
CA GLY A 105 43.65 -30.24 -14.52
C GLY A 105 42.54 -30.43 -13.50
N GLY A 106 42.52 -31.57 -12.84
CA GLY A 106 41.56 -31.94 -11.80
C GLY A 106 41.26 -30.77 -10.83
N GLY A 107 40.14 -30.07 -11.13
CA GLY A 107 39.73 -28.89 -10.37
C GLY A 107 39.49 -29.25 -8.90
N VAL A 108 40.30 -28.72 -8.03
CA VAL A 108 40.10 -28.85 -6.57
C VAL A 108 38.72 -28.28 -6.24
N ASP A 109 37.83 -29.10 -5.69
CA ASP A 109 36.52 -28.68 -5.21
C ASP A 109 36.65 -27.70 -4.00
N ARG A 110 36.88 -26.44 -4.33
CA ARG A 110 37.01 -25.36 -3.36
C ARG A 110 35.70 -25.08 -2.63
N LEU A 111 34.58 -25.34 -3.31
CA LEU A 111 33.25 -25.06 -2.74
C LEU A 111 32.97 -26.02 -1.58
N SER A 112 33.20 -27.32 -1.77
CA SER A 112 33.02 -28.31 -0.71
C SER A 112 34.06 -28.18 0.43
N ALA A 113 35.11 -27.41 0.26
CA ALA A 113 36.06 -27.10 1.33
C ALA A 113 35.54 -26.04 2.32
N LEU A 114 34.47 -25.30 1.96
CA LEU A 114 33.91 -24.27 2.82
C LEU A 114 33.23 -24.86 4.07
N PRO A 115 33.24 -24.14 5.22
CA PRO A 115 32.45 -24.49 6.39
C PRO A 115 30.94 -24.58 6.08
N ASP A 116 30.21 -25.47 6.77
CA ASP A 116 28.77 -25.68 6.53
C ASP A 116 27.92 -24.43 6.71
N ALA A 117 28.34 -23.50 7.59
CA ALA A 117 27.67 -22.21 7.75
C ALA A 117 27.70 -21.38 6.46
N LEU A 118 28.83 -21.35 5.76
CA LEU A 118 28.96 -20.66 4.47
C LEU A 118 28.19 -21.39 3.37
N LEU A 119 28.26 -22.74 3.35
CA LEU A 119 27.48 -23.53 2.40
C LEU A 119 25.98 -23.32 2.56
N ARG A 120 25.46 -23.25 3.81
CA ARG A 120 24.06 -22.87 4.06
C ARG A 120 23.74 -21.47 3.53
N GLY A 121 24.66 -20.51 3.70
CA GLY A 121 24.52 -19.17 3.14
C GLY A 121 24.50 -19.15 1.60
N VAL A 122 25.24 -20.04 0.95
CA VAL A 122 25.20 -20.22 -0.52
C VAL A 122 23.86 -20.83 -0.94
N VAL A 123 23.46 -21.93 -0.29
CA VAL A 123 22.19 -22.64 -0.60
C VAL A 123 20.98 -21.74 -0.39
N SER A 124 20.99 -20.86 0.62
CA SER A 124 19.88 -19.94 0.89
C SER A 124 19.66 -18.88 -0.21
N ARG A 125 20.64 -18.68 -1.07
CA ARG A 125 20.58 -17.76 -2.22
C ARG A 125 20.12 -18.44 -3.52
N LEU A 126 19.79 -19.71 -3.46
CA LEU A 126 19.31 -20.48 -4.62
C LEU A 126 17.78 -20.58 -4.58
N PRO A 127 17.12 -20.62 -5.75
CA PRO A 127 15.73 -21.06 -5.84
C PRO A 127 15.55 -22.44 -5.16
N ALA A 128 14.43 -22.65 -4.48
CA ALA A 128 14.19 -23.86 -3.68
C ALA A 128 14.44 -25.17 -4.45
N LYS A 129 14.15 -25.20 -5.75
CA LYS A 129 14.40 -26.34 -6.65
C LYS A 129 15.90 -26.61 -6.80
N ASP A 130 16.70 -25.57 -7.00
CA ASP A 130 18.14 -25.69 -7.20
C ASP A 130 18.86 -25.93 -5.87
N ALA A 131 18.39 -25.30 -4.80
CA ALA A 131 18.82 -25.62 -3.44
C ALA A 131 18.64 -27.11 -3.13
N ALA A 132 17.49 -27.69 -3.47
CA ALA A 132 17.23 -29.13 -3.28
C ALA A 132 18.16 -30.01 -4.13
N ARG A 133 18.50 -29.57 -5.35
CA ARG A 133 19.46 -30.30 -6.23
C ARG A 133 20.85 -30.40 -5.64
N THR A 134 21.27 -29.44 -4.81
CA THR A 134 22.57 -29.52 -4.15
C THR A 134 22.72 -30.76 -3.28
N ALA A 135 21.61 -31.32 -2.76
CA ALA A 135 21.63 -32.57 -2.00
C ALA A 135 22.15 -33.79 -2.78
N ALA A 136 22.14 -33.72 -4.13
CA ALA A 136 22.69 -34.76 -5.00
C ALA A 136 24.20 -34.69 -5.18
N LEU A 137 24.86 -33.55 -4.83
CA LEU A 137 26.29 -33.35 -5.04
C LEU A 137 27.14 -34.29 -4.17
N SER A 138 26.79 -34.44 -2.91
CA SER A 138 27.44 -35.39 -2.01
C SER A 138 26.61 -35.63 -0.72
N ARG A 139 27.03 -36.63 0.08
CA ARG A 139 26.40 -36.90 1.39
C ARG A 139 26.45 -35.71 2.36
N ARG A 140 27.49 -34.85 2.24
CA ARG A 140 27.66 -33.64 3.06
C ARG A 140 26.62 -32.57 2.73
N TRP A 141 26.22 -32.43 1.47
CA TRP A 141 25.28 -31.40 1.05
C TRP A 141 23.81 -31.65 1.50
N ARG A 142 23.46 -32.90 1.83
CA ARG A 142 22.10 -33.22 2.31
C ARG A 142 21.74 -32.47 3.61
N PRO A 143 22.51 -32.56 4.71
CA PRO A 143 22.19 -31.81 5.93
C PRO A 143 22.34 -30.29 5.72
N VAL A 144 23.22 -29.83 4.83
CA VAL A 144 23.38 -28.41 4.48
C VAL A 144 22.07 -27.87 3.89
N TRP A 145 21.56 -28.54 2.87
CA TRP A 145 20.28 -28.12 2.23
C TRP A 145 19.12 -28.23 3.20
N LEU A 146 19.00 -29.29 3.99
CA LEU A 146 17.90 -29.49 4.93
C LEU A 146 17.85 -28.45 6.05
N SER A 147 18.97 -27.81 6.36
CA SER A 147 19.07 -26.81 7.42
C SER A 147 19.24 -25.37 6.93
N ALA A 148 19.41 -25.15 5.62
CA ALA A 148 19.56 -23.82 5.05
C ALA A 148 18.25 -23.03 5.13
N PRO A 149 18.29 -21.73 5.46
CA PRO A 149 17.11 -20.89 5.35
C PRO A 149 16.77 -20.65 3.87
N LEU A 150 15.56 -21.06 3.43
CA LEU A 150 15.17 -21.02 2.02
C LEU A 150 14.20 -19.91 1.71
N VAL A 151 14.19 -19.51 0.43
CA VAL A 151 13.14 -18.71 -0.21
C VAL A 151 12.25 -19.66 -1.01
N LEU A 152 10.98 -19.71 -0.66
CA LEU A 152 9.99 -20.53 -1.34
C LEU A 152 9.14 -19.65 -2.27
N SER A 153 9.31 -19.81 -3.59
CA SER A 153 8.44 -19.21 -4.60
C SER A 153 7.82 -20.31 -5.45
N ASP A 154 6.49 -20.35 -5.54
CA ASP A 154 5.79 -21.32 -6.38
C ASP A 154 5.99 -21.04 -7.88
N ALA A 155 6.25 -19.79 -8.28
CA ALA A 155 6.61 -19.43 -9.64
C ALA A 155 7.94 -20.08 -10.09
N HIS A 156 8.89 -20.28 -9.18
CA HIS A 156 10.14 -20.98 -9.46
C HIS A 156 9.95 -22.50 -9.62
N LEU A 157 8.80 -23.03 -9.20
CA LEU A 157 8.48 -24.45 -9.29
C LEU A 157 7.67 -24.81 -10.53
N LEU A 158 7.27 -23.82 -11.32
CA LEU A 158 6.61 -24.00 -12.61
C LEU A 158 7.55 -24.68 -13.61
N PRO A 159 7.02 -25.34 -14.67
CA PRO A 159 7.84 -25.85 -15.78
C PRO A 159 8.69 -24.79 -16.45
N ALA A 160 8.10 -23.61 -16.71
CA ALA A 160 8.79 -22.40 -17.12
C ALA A 160 8.99 -21.52 -15.88
N ALA A 161 10.04 -21.83 -15.10
CA ALA A 161 10.36 -21.06 -13.89
C ALA A 161 10.64 -19.60 -14.23
N THR A 162 10.09 -18.68 -13.44
CA THR A 162 10.19 -17.23 -13.66
C THR A 162 10.27 -16.46 -12.34
N ASP A 163 10.96 -15.32 -12.35
CA ASP A 163 10.98 -14.36 -11.25
C ASP A 163 9.75 -13.44 -11.26
N ALA A 164 9.17 -13.24 -12.45
CA ALA A 164 7.95 -12.46 -12.58
C ALA A 164 6.75 -13.23 -12.04
N ILE A 165 5.85 -12.51 -11.36
CA ILE A 165 4.56 -13.08 -10.96
C ILE A 165 3.75 -13.32 -12.23
N PRO A 166 3.38 -14.57 -12.56
CA PRO A 166 2.69 -14.86 -13.81
C PRO A 166 1.29 -14.25 -13.81
N SER A 167 0.93 -13.62 -14.93
CA SER A 167 -0.42 -13.04 -15.12
C SER A 167 -1.50 -14.10 -15.35
N HIS A 168 -1.09 -15.29 -15.79
CA HIS A 168 -1.96 -16.43 -16.01
C HIS A 168 -1.17 -17.72 -15.80
N VAL A 169 -1.76 -18.65 -15.05
CA VAL A 169 -1.21 -19.99 -14.82
C VAL A 169 -2.27 -21.01 -15.23
N SER A 170 -1.87 -22.01 -16.02
CA SER A 170 -2.80 -23.11 -16.34
C SER A 170 -3.17 -23.89 -15.06
N ARG A 171 -4.36 -24.49 -15.05
CA ARG A 171 -4.78 -25.30 -13.90
C ARG A 171 -3.81 -26.45 -13.61
N ALA A 172 -3.31 -27.10 -14.66
CA ALA A 172 -2.35 -28.19 -14.51
C ALA A 172 -1.02 -27.72 -13.88
N ASP A 173 -0.50 -26.57 -14.33
CA ASP A 173 0.72 -25.99 -13.77
C ASP A 173 0.52 -25.51 -12.32
N ALA A 174 -0.64 -24.92 -12.02
CA ALA A 174 -1.00 -24.51 -10.67
C ALA A 174 -1.08 -25.70 -9.70
N ASP A 175 -1.68 -26.82 -10.14
CA ASP A 175 -1.77 -28.05 -9.33
C ASP A 175 -0.39 -28.70 -9.19
N ALA A 176 0.45 -28.70 -10.23
CA ALA A 176 1.81 -29.20 -10.18
C ALA A 176 2.68 -28.37 -9.22
N ALA A 177 2.63 -27.02 -9.32
CA ALA A 177 3.33 -26.12 -8.43
C ALA A 177 2.87 -26.33 -6.96
N ALA A 178 1.56 -26.46 -6.73
CA ALA A 178 1.01 -26.68 -5.41
C ALA A 178 1.43 -28.04 -4.81
N ALA A 179 1.54 -29.08 -5.62
CA ALA A 179 2.08 -30.37 -5.19
C ALA A 179 3.58 -30.25 -4.86
N ALA A 180 4.35 -29.47 -5.64
CA ALA A 180 5.75 -29.22 -5.38
C ALA A 180 5.95 -28.43 -4.08
N VAL A 181 5.19 -27.35 -3.84
CA VAL A 181 5.18 -26.60 -2.58
C VAL A 181 4.92 -27.52 -1.40
N SER A 182 3.89 -28.37 -1.49
CA SER A 182 3.55 -29.32 -0.42
C SER A 182 4.70 -30.28 -0.12
N ARG A 183 5.41 -30.77 -1.16
CA ARG A 183 6.59 -31.65 -0.97
C ARG A 183 7.75 -30.90 -0.32
N VAL A 184 8.05 -29.67 -0.78
CA VAL A 184 9.14 -28.85 -0.20
C VAL A 184 8.87 -28.61 1.28
N LEU A 185 7.64 -28.19 1.65
CA LEU A 185 7.25 -27.95 3.05
C LEU A 185 7.32 -29.19 3.93
N ALA A 186 7.07 -30.38 3.35
CA ALA A 186 7.11 -31.66 4.08
C ALA A 186 8.53 -32.21 4.27
N VAL A 187 9.43 -31.96 3.32
CA VAL A 187 10.78 -32.58 3.29
C VAL A 187 11.84 -31.65 3.88
N HIS A 188 11.71 -30.34 3.69
CA HIS A 188 12.71 -29.39 4.16
C HIS A 188 12.47 -29.07 5.65
N ASP A 189 13.41 -29.44 6.51
CA ASP A 189 13.30 -29.24 7.96
C ASP A 189 13.73 -27.83 8.41
N GLY A 190 14.53 -27.15 7.62
CA GLY A 190 15.06 -25.82 7.94
C GLY A 190 14.00 -24.70 7.89
N PRO A 191 14.41 -23.50 8.29
CA PRO A 191 13.54 -22.32 8.24
C PRO A 191 13.29 -21.84 6.81
N PHE A 192 12.20 -21.10 6.61
CA PHE A 192 11.98 -20.30 5.42
C PHE A 192 12.05 -18.82 5.78
N CYS A 193 12.86 -18.05 5.06
CA CYS A 193 12.90 -16.58 5.25
C CYS A 193 11.70 -15.92 4.60
N CYS A 194 11.39 -16.36 3.37
CA CYS A 194 10.35 -15.77 2.52
C CYS A 194 9.52 -16.87 1.86
N ALA A 195 8.22 -16.65 1.75
CA ALA A 195 7.31 -17.48 0.97
C ALA A 195 6.48 -16.60 0.03
N SER A 196 6.57 -16.86 -1.29
CA SER A 196 5.76 -16.24 -2.34
C SER A 196 4.89 -17.28 -3.00
N LEU A 197 3.57 -17.17 -2.82
CA LEU A 197 2.57 -18.10 -3.32
C LEU A 197 1.61 -17.34 -4.24
N ALA A 198 1.86 -17.41 -5.54
CA ALA A 198 1.21 -16.58 -6.55
C ALA A 198 0.60 -17.38 -7.71
N CYS A 199 0.78 -18.71 -7.75
CA CYS A 199 0.38 -19.52 -8.91
C CYS A 199 -0.97 -20.21 -8.75
N GLY A 200 -1.59 -20.17 -7.56
CA GLY A 200 -2.79 -20.91 -7.26
C GLY A 200 -4.07 -20.07 -7.26
N ASN A 201 -5.20 -20.66 -7.66
CA ASN A 201 -6.52 -20.12 -7.35
C ASN A 201 -6.91 -20.52 -5.93
N MET A 202 -6.98 -19.55 -5.02
CA MET A 202 -7.22 -19.78 -3.58
C MET A 202 -8.70 -19.74 -3.20
N ASP A 203 -9.60 -19.52 -4.16
CA ASP A 203 -11.04 -19.48 -3.92
C ASP A 203 -11.66 -20.89 -3.87
N GLU A 204 -10.98 -21.92 -4.37
CA GLU A 204 -11.42 -23.31 -4.29
C GLU A 204 -11.25 -23.87 -2.85
N ASP A 205 -12.23 -24.64 -2.35
CA ASP A 205 -12.19 -25.18 -0.98
C ASP A 205 -10.99 -26.07 -0.72
N ARG A 206 -10.63 -26.90 -1.72
CA ARG A 206 -9.45 -27.76 -1.64
C ARG A 206 -8.15 -26.95 -1.56
N ALA A 207 -8.03 -25.86 -2.33
CA ALA A 207 -6.90 -24.97 -2.29
C ALA A 207 -6.83 -24.21 -0.96
N ARG A 208 -7.95 -23.75 -0.43
CA ARG A 208 -8.04 -23.12 0.90
C ARG A 208 -7.60 -24.04 2.03
N ALA A 209 -8.07 -25.28 2.05
CA ALA A 209 -7.64 -26.25 3.06
C ALA A 209 -6.13 -26.56 2.97
N ARG A 210 -5.60 -26.59 1.75
CA ARG A 210 -4.16 -26.72 1.49
C ARG A 210 -3.40 -25.50 1.98
N LEU A 211 -3.86 -24.29 1.65
CA LEU A 211 -3.27 -23.03 2.12
C LEU A 211 -3.25 -22.95 3.65
N ALA A 212 -4.34 -23.34 4.34
CA ALA A 212 -4.38 -23.34 5.79
C ALA A 212 -3.26 -24.22 6.40
N ARG A 213 -3.02 -25.39 5.82
CA ARG A 213 -1.92 -26.28 6.24
C ARG A 213 -0.55 -25.69 5.93
N TRP A 214 -0.38 -25.06 4.75
CA TRP A 214 0.87 -24.40 4.41
C TRP A 214 1.19 -23.26 5.37
N LEU A 215 0.21 -22.41 5.71
CA LEU A 215 0.40 -21.34 6.68
C LEU A 215 0.80 -21.86 8.06
N GLN A 216 0.26 -23.01 8.50
CA GLN A 216 0.69 -23.66 9.74
C GLN A 216 2.15 -24.11 9.67
N HIS A 217 2.56 -24.78 8.58
CA HIS A 217 3.96 -25.18 8.38
C HIS A 217 4.90 -23.99 8.34
N LEU A 218 4.54 -22.94 7.58
CA LEU A 218 5.33 -21.72 7.46
C LEU A 218 5.44 -20.96 8.80
N ALA A 219 4.38 -20.99 9.61
CA ALA A 219 4.40 -20.40 10.95
C ALA A 219 5.42 -21.11 11.87
N VAL A 220 5.40 -22.46 11.88
CA VAL A 220 6.35 -23.27 12.66
C VAL A 220 7.80 -23.05 12.18
N LYS A 221 7.99 -22.87 10.88
CA LYS A 221 9.31 -22.65 10.26
C LYS A 221 9.79 -21.18 10.32
N GLY A 222 9.02 -20.33 10.98
CA GLY A 222 9.43 -18.95 11.31
C GLY A 222 9.54 -18.01 10.11
N VAL A 223 8.67 -18.15 9.10
CA VAL A 223 8.64 -17.27 7.92
C VAL A 223 8.48 -15.81 8.34
N GLU A 224 9.38 -14.97 7.82
CA GLU A 224 9.40 -13.53 8.10
C GLU A 224 8.72 -12.70 7.01
N GLU A 225 8.70 -13.18 5.76
CA GLU A 225 8.09 -12.50 4.63
C GLU A 225 7.11 -13.42 3.91
N LEU A 226 5.86 -12.96 3.75
CA LEU A 226 4.81 -13.72 3.07
C LEU A 226 4.15 -12.87 1.99
N LEU A 227 4.14 -13.39 0.76
CA LEU A 227 3.40 -12.86 -0.37
C LEU A 227 2.36 -13.89 -0.81
N LEU A 228 1.08 -13.52 -0.76
CA LEU A 228 -0.04 -14.35 -1.23
C LEU A 228 -0.80 -13.62 -2.33
N ILE A 229 -0.85 -14.20 -3.52
CA ILE A 229 -1.57 -13.65 -4.68
C ILE A 229 -2.54 -14.71 -5.20
N ASN A 230 -3.81 -14.36 -5.29
CA ASN A 230 -4.82 -15.23 -5.87
C ASN A 230 -4.85 -15.10 -7.38
N GLN A 231 -4.98 -16.23 -8.09
CA GLN A 231 -5.10 -16.27 -9.55
C GLN A 231 -6.57 -16.29 -9.99
N PRO A 232 -6.88 -15.67 -11.16
CA PRO A 232 -8.21 -15.78 -11.76
C PRO A 232 -8.65 -17.25 -12.02
N PRO A 233 -9.96 -17.53 -12.01
CA PRO A 233 -11.09 -16.61 -11.84
C PRO A 233 -11.30 -16.21 -10.38
N LEU A 234 -11.42 -14.88 -10.14
CA LEU A 234 -11.55 -14.32 -8.79
C LEU A 234 -13.01 -14.34 -8.32
N GLN A 235 -13.26 -14.92 -7.19
CA GLN A 235 -14.60 -14.97 -6.58
C GLN A 235 -14.70 -14.11 -5.31
N LEU A 236 -13.59 -13.85 -4.62
CA LEU A 236 -13.43 -12.96 -3.46
C LEU A 236 -14.50 -13.08 -2.35
N HIS A 237 -15.30 -14.16 -2.34
CA HIS A 237 -16.33 -14.36 -1.33
C HIS A 237 -15.86 -15.21 -0.14
N LYS A 238 -14.74 -15.89 -0.26
CA LYS A 238 -14.19 -16.72 0.79
C LYS A 238 -13.03 -16.03 1.50
N HIS A 239 -13.12 -15.94 2.82
CA HIS A 239 -12.06 -15.36 3.64
C HIS A 239 -10.82 -16.23 3.65
N LEU A 240 -9.63 -15.60 3.72
CA LEU A 240 -8.40 -16.30 4.05
C LEU A 240 -8.54 -17.05 5.38
N PRO A 241 -7.82 -18.18 5.54
CA PRO A 241 -7.80 -18.90 6.79
C PRO A 241 -7.28 -18.07 7.95
N ALA A 242 -7.92 -18.16 9.12
CA ALA A 242 -7.47 -17.48 10.34
C ALA A 242 -6.08 -17.95 10.84
N THR A 243 -5.58 -19.08 10.32
CA THR A 243 -4.20 -19.55 10.56
C THR A 243 -3.13 -18.55 10.11
N LEU A 244 -3.48 -17.56 9.29
CA LEU A 244 -2.60 -16.44 8.96
C LEU A 244 -2.10 -15.73 10.23
N PHE A 245 -2.93 -15.59 11.25
CA PHE A 245 -2.56 -14.93 12.51
C PHE A 245 -1.65 -15.79 13.43
N SER A 246 -1.39 -17.04 13.08
CA SER A 246 -0.39 -17.86 13.78
C SER A 246 1.05 -17.53 13.38
N MET A 247 1.23 -16.74 12.30
CA MET A 247 2.55 -16.38 11.76
C MET A 247 3.13 -15.18 12.49
N THR A 248 3.48 -15.33 13.75
CA THR A 248 3.94 -14.24 14.63
C THR A 248 5.34 -13.72 14.30
N ALA A 249 6.11 -14.45 13.48
CA ALA A 249 7.43 -14.04 13.02
C ALA A 249 7.40 -13.06 11.84
N LEU A 250 6.23 -12.88 11.19
CA LEU A 250 6.10 -12.02 10.01
C LEU A 250 6.56 -10.59 10.29
N THR A 251 7.44 -10.13 9.43
CA THR A 251 7.90 -8.74 9.32
C THR A 251 7.30 -8.05 8.11
N ARG A 252 7.00 -8.80 7.02
CA ARG A 252 6.36 -8.32 5.81
C ARG A 252 5.23 -9.23 5.38
N LEU A 253 4.08 -8.65 5.06
CA LEU A 253 2.90 -9.36 4.57
C LEU A 253 2.30 -8.62 3.38
N TYR A 254 2.22 -9.30 2.23
CA TYR A 254 1.55 -8.79 1.03
C TYR A 254 0.44 -9.74 0.62
N LEU A 255 -0.76 -9.19 0.48
CA LEU A 255 -1.95 -9.93 0.05
C LEU A 255 -2.50 -9.29 -1.22
N SER A 256 -2.86 -10.12 -2.21
CA SER A 256 -3.41 -9.63 -3.47
C SER A 256 -4.57 -10.50 -3.97
N PHE A 257 -5.67 -9.85 -4.40
CA PHE A 257 -6.89 -10.50 -4.91
C PHE A 257 -7.48 -11.55 -3.98
N LEU A 258 -7.48 -11.26 -2.70
CA LEU A 258 -7.95 -12.14 -1.63
C LEU A 258 -9.02 -11.43 -0.79
N ARG A 259 -9.76 -12.19 -0.02
CA ARG A 259 -10.59 -11.65 1.03
C ARG A 259 -9.90 -11.83 2.38
N PHE A 260 -9.76 -10.73 3.12
CA PHE A 260 -9.09 -10.72 4.42
C PHE A 260 -9.78 -11.72 5.39
N PRO A 261 -9.04 -12.34 6.32
CA PRO A 261 -9.66 -13.21 7.32
C PRO A 261 -10.73 -12.47 8.10
N ALA A 262 -11.84 -13.15 8.42
CA ALA A 262 -12.85 -12.57 9.29
C ALA A 262 -12.25 -12.30 10.67
N THR A 263 -12.27 -11.04 11.10
CA THR A 263 -11.70 -10.63 12.40
C THR A 263 -12.65 -10.87 13.57
N ALA A 264 -13.96 -10.94 13.29
CA ALA A 264 -14.97 -11.30 14.28
C ALA A 264 -14.75 -12.73 14.75
N GLY A 265 -14.62 -12.93 16.05
CA GLY A 265 -14.42 -14.25 16.65
C GLY A 265 -12.97 -14.76 16.70
N LEU A 266 -11.99 -13.96 16.28
CA LEU A 266 -10.59 -14.33 16.45
C LEU A 266 -10.19 -14.40 17.93
N PRO A 267 -9.26 -15.31 18.29
CA PRO A 267 -8.70 -15.36 19.64
C PRO A 267 -8.10 -14.02 20.04
N ARG A 268 -8.19 -13.68 21.34
CA ARG A 268 -7.58 -12.43 21.88
C ARG A 268 -6.10 -12.29 21.60
N GLY A 269 -5.39 -13.42 21.39
CA GLY A 269 -3.97 -13.47 21.04
C GLY A 269 -3.65 -13.32 19.55
N ALA A 270 -4.66 -13.24 18.67
CA ALA A 270 -4.45 -13.03 17.24
C ALA A 270 -3.79 -11.67 16.99
N ALA A 271 -2.56 -11.67 16.51
CA ALA A 271 -1.77 -10.46 16.30
C ALA A 271 -0.60 -10.72 15.35
N PHE A 272 -0.05 -9.63 14.81
CA PHE A 272 1.21 -9.62 14.07
C PHE A 272 2.26 -8.78 14.84
N PRO A 273 2.85 -9.30 15.91
CA PRO A 273 3.66 -8.51 16.83
C PRO A 273 4.94 -7.93 16.21
N ARG A 274 5.45 -8.55 15.16
CA ARG A 274 6.69 -8.16 14.48
C ARG A 274 6.47 -7.54 13.10
N LEU A 275 5.21 -7.43 12.64
CA LEU A 275 4.88 -6.95 11.31
C LEU A 275 5.27 -5.48 11.16
N ARG A 276 6.16 -5.18 10.21
CA ARG A 276 6.63 -3.84 9.88
C ARG A 276 6.01 -3.29 8.62
N GLU A 277 5.70 -4.17 7.66
CA GLU A 277 5.17 -3.76 6.37
C GLU A 277 3.96 -4.62 5.98
N LEU A 278 2.85 -3.95 5.64
CA LEU A 278 1.61 -4.56 5.18
C LEU A 278 1.18 -3.96 3.85
N GLY A 279 1.13 -4.79 2.80
CA GLY A 279 0.61 -4.43 1.48
C GLY A 279 -0.70 -5.17 1.18
N LEU A 280 -1.74 -4.42 0.85
CA LEU A 280 -3.07 -4.92 0.53
C LEU A 280 -3.46 -4.48 -0.90
N CYS A 281 -3.35 -5.41 -1.85
CA CYS A 281 -3.58 -5.15 -3.26
C CYS A 281 -4.89 -5.78 -3.71
N SER A 282 -5.92 -4.96 -3.97
CA SER A 282 -7.28 -5.44 -4.30
C SER A 282 -7.79 -6.50 -3.30
N VAL A 283 -7.54 -6.28 -2.01
CA VAL A 283 -8.00 -7.16 -0.94
C VAL A 283 -9.39 -6.73 -0.50
N ALA A 284 -10.34 -7.66 -0.51
CA ALA A 284 -11.68 -7.43 0.02
C ALA A 284 -11.64 -7.48 1.56
N MET A 285 -12.10 -6.42 2.21
CA MET A 285 -12.24 -6.32 3.66
C MET A 285 -13.72 -6.47 4.05
N GLY A 286 -13.99 -6.95 5.26
CA GLY A 286 -15.37 -7.03 5.78
C GLY A 286 -15.95 -5.67 6.14
N GLY A 287 -15.10 -4.76 6.61
CA GLY A 287 -15.48 -3.41 7.03
C GLY A 287 -14.26 -2.63 7.50
N HIS A 288 -14.52 -1.46 8.11
CA HIS A 288 -13.45 -0.64 8.69
C HIS A 288 -12.88 -1.26 9.98
N GLU A 289 -13.65 -2.09 10.65
CA GLU A 289 -13.26 -2.81 11.88
C GLU A 289 -12.07 -3.73 11.64
N ASP A 290 -11.97 -4.32 10.44
CA ASP A 290 -10.85 -5.19 10.08
C ASP A 290 -9.53 -4.40 10.07
N MET A 291 -9.53 -3.15 9.58
CA MET A 291 -8.32 -2.31 9.60
C MET A 291 -8.01 -1.80 10.99
N ASP A 292 -9.02 -1.41 11.77
CA ASP A 292 -8.82 -1.01 13.17
C ASP A 292 -8.23 -2.18 13.98
N PHE A 293 -8.71 -3.41 13.73
CA PHE A 293 -8.15 -4.63 14.32
C PHE A 293 -6.68 -4.82 13.93
N VAL A 294 -6.35 -4.74 12.63
CA VAL A 294 -4.98 -4.94 12.14
C VAL A 294 -4.03 -3.92 12.75
N LEU A 295 -4.40 -2.64 12.76
CA LEU A 295 -3.57 -1.57 13.34
C LEU A 295 -3.35 -1.77 14.84
N ALA A 296 -4.41 -2.14 15.59
CA ALA A 296 -4.33 -2.38 17.03
C ALA A 296 -3.48 -3.61 17.38
N ARG A 297 -3.40 -4.60 16.46
CA ARG A 297 -2.71 -5.87 16.65
C ARG A 297 -1.35 -5.97 15.95
N SER A 298 -0.89 -4.88 15.35
CA SER A 298 0.42 -4.79 14.69
C SER A 298 1.23 -3.61 15.26
N PRO A 299 1.72 -3.72 16.51
CA PRO A 299 2.36 -2.60 17.22
C PRO A 299 3.69 -2.16 16.60
N ALA A 300 4.30 -2.99 15.76
CA ALA A 300 5.56 -2.69 15.07
C ALA A 300 5.34 -2.19 13.61
N LEU A 301 4.10 -1.98 13.17
CA LEU A 301 3.79 -1.65 11.79
C LEU A 301 4.32 -0.26 11.41
N GLU A 302 5.26 -0.22 10.47
CA GLU A 302 5.92 0.99 9.98
C GLU A 302 5.36 1.46 8.64
N ALA A 303 5.01 0.53 7.73
CA ALA A 303 4.48 0.84 6.40
C ALA A 303 3.17 0.13 6.12
N LEU A 304 2.17 0.90 5.68
CA LEU A 304 0.86 0.41 5.29
C LEU A 304 0.57 0.85 3.86
N CYS A 305 0.33 -0.12 2.97
CA CYS A 305 0.19 0.11 1.54
C CYS A 305 -1.12 -0.47 1.01
N PHE A 306 -1.86 0.34 0.24
CA PHE A 306 -3.07 -0.08 -0.47
C PHE A 306 -2.91 0.15 -1.96
N GLU A 307 -3.35 -0.84 -2.75
CA GLU A 307 -3.40 -0.77 -4.21
C GLU A 307 -4.72 -1.36 -4.72
N GLY A 308 -5.43 -0.61 -5.58
CA GLY A 308 -6.59 -1.15 -6.28
C GLY A 308 -7.77 -1.57 -5.39
N HIS A 309 -7.89 -1.05 -4.17
CA HIS A 309 -9.02 -1.34 -3.28
C HIS A 309 -10.28 -0.65 -3.80
N MET A 310 -11.32 -1.40 -4.14
CA MET A 310 -12.52 -0.86 -4.79
C MET A 310 -13.78 -0.91 -3.92
N PHE A 311 -14.02 -2.00 -3.21
CA PHE A 311 -15.25 -2.21 -2.43
C PHE A 311 -15.03 -3.03 -1.15
N PRO A 312 -15.68 -2.63 -0.06
CA PRO A 312 -16.33 -1.33 0.19
C PRO A 312 -15.32 -0.19 0.17
N PRO A 313 -15.72 1.09 -0.09
CA PRO A 313 -14.78 2.21 -0.08
C PRO A 313 -14.02 2.29 1.25
N LEU A 314 -12.70 2.47 1.15
CA LEU A 314 -11.78 2.41 2.28
C LEU A 314 -12.08 3.52 3.29
N ARG A 315 -12.14 3.16 4.56
CA ARG A 315 -12.20 4.08 5.69
C ARG A 315 -11.05 3.75 6.63
N LEU A 316 -10.09 4.65 6.71
CA LEU A 316 -8.91 4.47 7.53
C LEU A 316 -8.94 5.42 8.72
N ARG A 317 -8.75 4.87 9.91
CA ARG A 317 -8.54 5.59 11.14
C ARG A 317 -7.15 5.25 11.68
N LEU A 318 -6.19 6.15 11.46
CA LEU A 318 -4.79 5.90 11.79
C LEU A 318 -4.53 6.31 13.24
N VAL A 319 -4.37 5.30 14.09
CA VAL A 319 -3.94 5.43 15.48
C VAL A 319 -2.77 4.48 15.67
N SER A 320 -1.54 5.00 15.61
CA SER A 320 -0.34 4.17 15.71
C SER A 320 0.88 5.01 16.04
N ARG A 321 1.69 4.52 16.96
CA ARG A 321 2.98 5.14 17.33
C ARG A 321 4.15 4.63 16.51
N SER A 322 3.94 3.59 15.69
CA SER A 322 4.99 2.96 14.88
C SER A 322 4.89 3.31 13.39
N LEU A 323 3.70 3.69 12.89
CA LEU A 323 3.52 4.01 11.48
C LEU A 323 4.39 5.18 11.05
N ARG A 324 5.14 4.94 9.98
CA ARG A 324 6.04 5.89 9.32
C ARG A 324 5.62 6.21 7.89
N CYS A 325 4.93 5.31 7.21
CA CYS A 325 4.47 5.51 5.84
C CYS A 325 3.08 4.91 5.63
N VAL A 326 2.16 5.69 5.06
CA VAL A 326 0.90 5.20 4.54
C VAL A 326 0.82 5.56 3.06
N GLN A 327 0.58 4.55 2.21
CA GLN A 327 0.49 4.70 0.76
C GLN A 327 -0.85 4.14 0.27
N ILE A 328 -1.56 4.91 -0.52
CA ILE A 328 -2.86 4.56 -1.08
C ILE A 328 -2.83 4.87 -2.57
N HIS A 329 -2.93 3.84 -3.40
CA HIS A 329 -2.87 3.94 -4.86
C HIS A 329 -4.09 3.30 -5.49
N TYR A 330 -4.65 3.91 -6.55
CA TYR A 330 -5.77 3.38 -7.34
C TYR A 330 -6.92 2.80 -6.51
N SER A 331 -7.17 3.36 -5.31
CA SER A 331 -8.11 2.83 -4.34
C SER A 331 -9.28 3.77 -4.11
N LYS A 332 -10.51 3.23 -4.05
CA LYS A 332 -11.68 4.00 -3.61
C LYS A 332 -11.59 4.24 -2.11
N VAL A 333 -11.49 5.52 -1.73
CA VAL A 333 -11.34 5.95 -0.34
C VAL A 333 -12.47 6.86 0.05
N LYS A 334 -13.19 6.52 1.10
CA LYS A 334 -14.23 7.39 1.70
C LYS A 334 -13.63 8.37 2.71
N SER A 335 -12.70 7.90 3.53
CA SER A 335 -12.02 8.76 4.50
C SER A 335 -10.68 8.20 4.94
N VAL A 336 -9.72 9.11 5.15
CA VAL A 336 -8.46 8.85 5.84
C VAL A 336 -8.36 9.83 7.00
N ALA A 337 -8.39 9.34 8.23
CA ALA A 337 -8.26 10.15 9.43
C ALA A 337 -6.95 9.79 10.16
N VAL A 338 -5.97 10.68 10.10
CA VAL A 338 -4.79 10.61 10.97
C VAL A 338 -5.21 11.16 12.33
N VAL A 339 -5.57 10.28 13.26
CA VAL A 339 -6.07 10.66 14.58
C VAL A 339 -4.91 10.88 15.55
N ASP A 340 -4.04 9.89 15.67
CA ASP A 340 -2.83 9.92 16.50
C ASP A 340 -1.74 9.05 15.88
N ALA A 341 -0.86 9.69 15.09
CA ALA A 341 0.26 9.03 14.43
C ALA A 341 1.50 9.93 14.50
N PRO A 342 2.08 10.10 15.71
CA PRO A 342 3.15 11.07 15.94
C PRO A 342 4.43 10.76 15.16
N CYS A 343 4.66 9.51 14.78
CA CYS A 343 5.83 9.07 14.04
C CYS A 343 5.61 8.94 12.52
N LEU A 344 4.53 9.51 11.96
CA LEU A 344 4.18 9.39 10.54
C LEU A 344 4.78 10.53 9.70
N PRO A 345 5.93 10.37 9.02
CA PRO A 345 6.50 11.38 8.12
C PRO A 345 5.86 11.40 6.73
N ARG A 346 5.20 10.30 6.28
CA ARG A 346 4.73 10.19 4.90
C ARG A 346 3.29 9.70 4.81
N LEU A 347 2.43 10.52 4.22
CA LEU A 347 1.08 10.16 3.79
C LEU A 347 0.98 10.36 2.27
N ILE A 348 0.97 9.26 1.51
CA ILE A 348 0.98 9.25 0.05
C ILE A 348 -0.37 8.72 -0.43
N VAL A 349 -1.10 9.56 -1.17
CA VAL A 349 -2.40 9.21 -1.76
C VAL A 349 -2.30 9.53 -3.25
N MET A 350 -2.45 8.55 -4.12
CA MET A 350 -2.26 8.71 -5.57
C MET A 350 -3.40 8.04 -6.34
N ASN A 351 -3.86 8.70 -7.41
CA ASN A 351 -4.81 8.11 -8.37
C ASN A 351 -6.03 7.46 -7.70
N THR A 352 -6.72 8.19 -6.83
CA THR A 352 -7.92 7.69 -6.17
C THR A 352 -9.14 7.87 -7.06
N PRO A 353 -9.67 6.82 -7.71
CA PRO A 353 -10.87 6.91 -8.53
C PRO A 353 -12.08 7.13 -7.63
N LEU A 354 -12.82 8.21 -7.83
CA LEU A 354 -14.03 8.52 -7.05
C LEU A 354 -15.35 8.25 -7.79
N ARG A 355 -15.30 8.06 -9.12
CA ARG A 355 -16.53 7.90 -9.91
C ARG A 355 -16.65 6.50 -10.50
N GLY A 356 -17.64 5.71 -10.00
CA GLY A 356 -18.35 4.74 -10.81
C GLY A 356 -19.54 5.48 -11.47
N GLU A 357 -19.88 5.16 -12.69
CA GLU A 357 -21.11 5.65 -13.32
C GLU A 357 -22.29 5.33 -12.41
N GLY A 358 -23.00 6.36 -11.92
CA GLY A 358 -24.21 6.20 -11.11
C GLY A 358 -24.11 6.48 -9.61
N GLU A 359 -22.95 6.80 -9.04
CA GLU A 359 -22.84 7.17 -7.61
C GLU A 359 -22.86 8.69 -7.41
N VAL A 360 -23.86 9.13 -6.65
CA VAL A 360 -24.06 10.49 -6.19
C VAL A 360 -22.98 10.85 -5.17
N GLU A 361 -22.33 12.00 -5.38
CA GLU A 361 -21.52 12.81 -4.47
C GLU A 361 -20.92 12.14 -3.22
N GLY A 362 -19.63 11.92 -3.23
CA GLY A 362 -18.86 11.62 -2.03
C GLY A 362 -17.40 11.99 -2.20
N SER A 363 -17.03 13.21 -1.78
CA SER A 363 -15.61 13.56 -1.68
C SER A 363 -14.92 12.69 -0.63
N CYS A 364 -13.71 12.19 -0.92
CA CYS A 364 -12.87 11.55 0.07
C CYS A 364 -12.47 12.58 1.14
N ARG A 365 -12.75 12.28 2.41
CA ARG A 365 -12.37 13.16 3.51
C ARG A 365 -11.00 12.77 4.06
N ILE A 366 -10.04 13.68 3.99
CA ILE A 366 -8.73 13.52 4.60
C ILE A 366 -8.65 14.43 5.82
N LYS A 367 -8.50 13.82 7.00
CA LYS A 367 -8.37 14.54 8.28
C LYS A 367 -6.95 14.38 8.81
N ILE A 368 -6.26 15.50 9.03
CA ILE A 368 -4.95 15.54 9.69
C ILE A 368 -5.17 16.02 11.13
N GLY A 369 -4.97 15.12 12.08
CA GLY A 369 -5.01 15.38 13.52
C GLY A 369 -3.60 15.45 14.10
N ASN A 370 -3.30 14.60 15.11
CA ASN A 370 -1.97 14.57 15.73
C ASN A 370 -0.96 13.83 14.85
N ALA A 371 -0.22 14.58 14.01
CA ALA A 371 0.82 14.09 13.14
C ALA A 371 2.01 15.07 13.06
N PRO A 372 2.71 15.35 14.17
CA PRO A 372 3.77 16.36 14.23
C PRO A 372 4.98 16.05 13.35
N SER A 373 5.19 14.79 13.00
CA SER A 373 6.29 14.37 12.13
C SER A 373 5.93 14.33 10.64
N LEU A 374 4.73 14.74 10.23
CA LEU A 374 4.29 14.65 8.84
C LEU A 374 5.09 15.60 7.96
N GLN A 375 6.01 15.06 7.15
CA GLN A 375 6.91 15.81 6.27
C GLN A 375 6.49 15.79 4.81
N LEU A 376 5.78 14.74 4.39
CA LEU A 376 5.33 14.54 3.03
C LEU A 376 3.83 14.23 2.99
N PHE A 377 3.10 15.02 2.19
CA PHE A 377 1.69 14.82 1.95
C PHE A 377 1.38 14.95 0.45
N GLY A 378 0.62 14.02 -0.13
CA GLY A 378 0.14 14.09 -1.51
C GLY A 378 -0.22 12.70 -2.08
N TYR A 379 -0.82 12.58 -3.26
CA TYR A 379 -1.31 13.66 -4.12
C TYR A 379 -2.73 14.06 -3.68
N PHE A 380 -2.89 15.26 -3.21
CA PHE A 380 -4.21 15.76 -2.84
C PHE A 380 -4.88 16.42 -4.05
N ASP A 381 -6.13 16.04 -4.32
CA ASP A 381 -6.97 16.61 -5.37
C ASP A 381 -8.11 17.40 -4.71
N PRO A 382 -8.10 18.75 -4.79
CA PRO A 382 -9.14 19.58 -4.18
C PRO A 382 -10.55 19.35 -4.74
N ALA A 383 -10.67 18.85 -5.98
CA ALA A 383 -11.97 18.55 -6.60
C ALA A 383 -12.62 17.29 -6.02
N ARG A 384 -11.78 16.37 -5.53
CA ARG A 384 -12.19 15.04 -5.07
C ARG A 384 -12.01 14.82 -3.59
N HIS A 385 -11.13 15.59 -2.96
CA HIS A 385 -10.78 15.44 -1.56
C HIS A 385 -11.23 16.65 -0.74
N ALA A 386 -11.84 16.40 0.41
CA ALA A 386 -12.09 17.41 1.44
C ALA A 386 -10.99 17.31 2.50
N LEU A 387 -10.24 18.39 2.72
CA LEU A 387 -9.21 18.45 3.76
C LEU A 387 -9.78 19.02 5.04
N GLN A 388 -9.52 18.33 6.14
CA GLN A 388 -9.75 18.81 7.49
C GLN A 388 -8.43 18.80 8.27
N VAL A 389 -8.03 19.95 8.84
CA VAL A 389 -6.85 20.04 9.72
C VAL A 389 -7.33 20.37 11.13
N GLY A 390 -7.03 19.47 12.05
CA GLY A 390 -7.65 19.54 13.38
C GLY A 390 -9.18 19.48 13.30
N ASN A 391 -9.84 20.57 13.68
CA ASN A 391 -11.31 20.71 13.61
C ASN A 391 -11.78 21.65 12.48
N ASN A 392 -10.86 22.14 11.64
CA ASN A 392 -11.15 23.12 10.61
C ASN A 392 -11.28 22.44 9.24
N ASP A 393 -12.42 22.56 8.59
CA ASP A 393 -12.60 22.17 7.20
C ASP A 393 -11.99 23.25 6.30
N ILE A 394 -11.08 22.85 5.40
CA ILE A 394 -10.40 23.75 4.48
C ILE A 394 -11.21 23.85 3.19
N LYS A 395 -11.74 25.04 2.93
CA LYS A 395 -12.52 25.38 1.74
C LYS A 395 -11.90 26.56 1.00
N ALA A 396 -12.38 26.79 -0.24
CA ALA A 396 -11.95 27.96 -1.01
C ALA A 396 -12.24 29.26 -0.21
N GLY A 397 -11.24 30.12 -0.12
CA GLY A 397 -11.35 31.38 0.62
C GLY A 397 -11.33 31.24 2.15
N THR A 398 -11.10 30.04 2.70
CA THR A 398 -10.96 29.85 4.15
C THR A 398 -9.77 30.64 4.68
N LEU A 399 -10.01 31.49 5.68
CA LEU A 399 -8.95 32.10 6.47
C LEU A 399 -8.34 31.00 7.37
N VAL A 400 -7.12 30.64 7.08
CA VAL A 400 -6.42 29.57 7.80
C VAL A 400 -5.92 30.11 9.12
N SER A 401 -6.48 29.60 10.23
CA SER A 401 -5.99 29.89 11.58
C SER A 401 -4.71 29.08 11.88
N ALA A 402 -3.95 29.49 12.91
CA ALA A 402 -2.75 28.74 13.33
C ALA A 402 -3.04 27.27 13.67
N GLY A 403 -4.23 26.97 14.21
CA GLY A 403 -4.67 25.60 14.48
C GLY A 403 -5.06 24.77 13.25
N ALA A 404 -5.08 25.38 12.06
CA ALA A 404 -5.35 24.72 10.79
C ALA A 404 -4.09 24.62 9.91
N MET A 405 -2.92 24.79 10.50
CA MET A 405 -1.63 24.67 9.80
C MET A 405 -0.90 23.38 10.16
N VAL A 406 -0.18 22.84 9.19
CA VAL A 406 0.71 21.68 9.35
C VAL A 406 2.12 22.09 8.92
N PRO A 407 2.85 22.80 9.79
CA PRO A 407 4.15 23.38 9.44
C PRO A 407 5.26 22.37 9.27
N SER A 408 5.04 21.12 9.67
CA SER A 408 5.99 20.02 9.50
C SER A 408 6.12 19.54 8.06
N VAL A 409 5.12 19.79 7.18
CA VAL A 409 5.11 19.34 5.79
C VAL A 409 6.09 20.17 4.96
N LYS A 410 7.07 19.48 4.37
CA LYS A 410 8.10 20.06 3.48
C LYS A 410 7.91 19.67 2.03
N ILE A 411 7.28 18.54 1.77
CA ILE A 411 7.02 18.00 0.44
C ILE A 411 5.51 17.87 0.28
N LEU A 412 4.96 18.59 -0.69
CA LEU A 412 3.54 18.59 -1.00
C LEU A 412 3.34 18.19 -2.45
N ALA A 413 2.44 17.23 -2.69
CA ALA A 413 2.03 16.84 -4.03
C ALA A 413 0.52 17.05 -4.21
N LEU A 414 0.14 17.70 -5.29
CA LEU A 414 -1.22 18.11 -5.59
C LEU A 414 -1.62 17.65 -7.00
N GLU A 415 -2.86 17.21 -7.14
CA GLU A 415 -3.51 16.99 -8.42
C GLU A 415 -4.51 18.13 -8.64
N PHE A 416 -4.38 18.89 -9.71
CA PHE A 416 -5.18 20.09 -9.96
C PHE A 416 -5.86 20.10 -11.31
N HIS A 417 -7.12 20.53 -11.30
CA HIS A 417 -7.92 20.75 -12.50
C HIS A 417 -8.02 22.26 -12.78
N PHE A 418 -7.07 22.84 -13.50
CA PHE A 418 -7.04 24.28 -13.76
C PHE A 418 -8.25 24.83 -14.54
N ARG A 419 -9.11 23.99 -15.16
CA ARG A 419 -10.39 24.40 -15.79
C ARG A 419 -11.52 24.59 -14.80
N VAL A 420 -11.38 24.12 -13.59
CA VAL A 420 -12.43 24.22 -12.56
C VAL A 420 -12.12 25.43 -11.69
N ARG A 421 -12.91 26.49 -11.82
CA ARG A 421 -12.71 27.75 -11.05
C ARG A 421 -12.70 27.53 -9.53
N SER A 422 -13.42 26.53 -9.03
CA SER A 422 -13.42 26.18 -7.61
C SER A 422 -12.06 25.70 -7.14
N ASP A 423 -11.35 24.88 -7.95
CA ASP A 423 -10.09 24.28 -7.58
C ASP A 423 -8.99 25.33 -7.52
N ALA A 424 -8.94 26.22 -8.53
CA ALA A 424 -7.99 27.33 -8.54
C ALA A 424 -8.15 28.27 -7.32
N LYS A 425 -9.39 28.48 -6.83
CA LYS A 425 -9.67 29.28 -5.63
C LYS A 425 -9.28 28.54 -4.33
N MET A 426 -9.19 27.21 -4.37
CA MET A 426 -8.79 26.40 -3.22
C MET A 426 -7.28 26.48 -2.95
N LEU A 427 -6.46 26.62 -4.00
CA LEU A 427 -5.00 26.48 -3.89
C LEU A 427 -4.36 27.47 -2.88
N PRO A 428 -4.72 28.76 -2.85
CA PRO A 428 -4.16 29.68 -1.85
C PRO A 428 -4.47 29.29 -0.41
N SER A 429 -5.73 28.92 -0.14
CA SER A 429 -6.14 28.46 1.19
C SER A 429 -5.43 27.17 1.59
N PHE A 430 -5.22 26.30 0.61
CA PHE A 430 -4.54 25.03 0.78
C PHE A 430 -3.04 25.22 1.09
N LEU A 431 -2.33 26.02 0.30
CA LEU A 431 -0.92 26.29 0.53
C LEU A 431 -0.65 26.99 1.86
N ARG A 432 -1.59 27.82 2.35
CA ARG A 432 -1.49 28.43 3.68
C ARG A 432 -1.54 27.42 4.82
N CYS A 433 -2.15 26.23 4.59
CA CYS A 433 -2.12 25.15 5.58
C CYS A 433 -0.72 24.54 5.74
N PHE A 434 0.15 24.70 4.76
CA PHE A 434 1.48 24.08 4.71
C PHE A 434 2.58 25.13 4.53
N PRO A 435 2.83 26.00 5.50
CA PRO A 435 3.68 27.17 5.34
C PRO A 435 5.16 26.84 5.10
N SER A 436 5.61 25.64 5.45
CA SER A 436 7.02 25.22 5.34
C SER A 436 7.33 24.35 4.11
N VAL A 437 6.46 24.36 3.10
CA VAL A 437 6.68 23.57 1.88
C VAL A 437 7.89 24.08 1.11
N GLU A 438 8.87 23.20 0.92
CA GLU A 438 10.09 23.45 0.15
C GLU A 438 10.02 22.82 -1.26
N ARG A 439 9.28 21.71 -1.43
CA ARG A 439 9.10 21.00 -2.70
C ARG A 439 7.63 20.82 -3.01
N LEU A 440 7.23 21.34 -4.16
CA LEU A 440 5.85 21.26 -4.62
C LEU A 440 5.79 20.47 -5.93
N TYR A 441 5.01 19.41 -5.94
CA TYR A 441 4.69 18.59 -7.10
C TYR A 441 3.26 18.88 -7.51
N ILE A 442 3.05 19.25 -8.77
CA ILE A 442 1.73 19.48 -9.33
C ILE A 442 1.54 18.55 -10.51
N GLN A 443 0.53 17.72 -10.45
CA GLN A 443 0.04 16.91 -11.56
C GLN A 443 -1.23 17.54 -12.10
N GLN A 444 -1.27 17.80 -13.42
CA GLN A 444 -2.44 18.36 -14.03
C GLN A 444 -3.45 17.26 -14.40
N ALA A 445 -4.69 17.47 -13.97
CA ALA A 445 -5.85 16.85 -14.57
C ALA A 445 -6.66 17.95 -15.28
N ALA A 446 -6.55 18.02 -16.59
CA ALA A 446 -7.11 18.99 -17.55
C ALA A 446 -7.81 20.26 -17.01
N SER A 447 -7.16 21.40 -17.22
CA SER A 447 -7.56 22.83 -17.49
C SER A 447 -8.25 23.73 -16.43
N GLY A 448 -7.92 24.91 -16.30
CA GLY A 448 -7.58 26.27 -16.17
C GLY A 448 -8.36 27.30 -15.40
N ALA A 449 -7.77 28.06 -14.46
CA ALA A 449 -8.05 29.47 -14.14
C ALA A 449 -6.96 30.07 -13.22
N ALA A 450 -6.84 31.42 -13.21
CA ALA A 450 -5.78 32.18 -12.54
C ALA A 450 -5.88 32.14 -11.00
N ILE A 451 -4.72 32.21 -10.33
CA ILE A 451 -4.54 32.09 -8.88
C ILE A 451 -4.07 33.43 -8.30
N GLU A 452 -4.63 33.85 -7.17
CA GLU A 452 -4.22 35.04 -6.42
C GLU A 452 -3.15 34.71 -5.35
N CYS A 453 -2.25 35.65 -5.09
CA CYS A 453 -0.97 35.60 -4.41
C CYS A 453 -0.86 34.83 -3.07
N VAL A 454 0.18 33.99 -2.94
CA VAL A 454 0.73 33.48 -1.67
C VAL A 454 2.26 33.60 -1.72
N GLU A 455 2.89 34.20 -0.70
CA GLU A 455 4.34 34.12 -0.55
C GLU A 455 4.74 32.66 -0.26
N LEU A 456 5.55 32.08 -1.12
CA LEU A 456 5.90 30.66 -1.09
C LEU A 456 7.40 30.49 -0.79
N HIS A 457 7.70 29.61 0.14
CA HIS A 457 9.07 29.18 0.48
C HIS A 457 9.57 28.03 -0.39
N VAL A 458 8.88 27.78 -1.51
CA VAL A 458 9.14 26.64 -2.41
C VAL A 458 10.43 26.86 -3.16
N LYS A 459 11.36 25.90 -3.01
CA LYS A 459 12.65 25.85 -3.71
C LYS A 459 12.60 25.05 -5.00
N LEU A 460 11.74 24.04 -5.05
CA LEU A 460 11.52 23.17 -6.20
C LEU A 460 10.04 23.11 -6.54
N LEU A 461 9.69 23.50 -7.76
CA LEU A 461 8.38 23.23 -8.36
C LEU A 461 8.56 22.20 -9.48
N VAL A 462 7.80 21.10 -9.42
CA VAL A 462 7.69 20.12 -10.50
C VAL A 462 6.25 20.15 -11.02
N PHE A 463 6.10 20.43 -12.30
CA PHE A 463 4.82 20.52 -12.97
C PHE A 463 4.70 19.39 -14.00
N HIS A 464 3.82 18.43 -13.73
CA HIS A 464 3.58 17.26 -14.59
C HIS A 464 2.41 17.48 -15.56
N ASP A 465 2.43 16.74 -16.66
CA ASP A 465 1.41 16.72 -17.70
C ASP A 465 1.14 18.08 -18.35
N PHE A 466 2.20 18.88 -18.50
CA PHE A 466 2.15 20.21 -19.14
C PHE A 466 1.76 20.11 -20.61
N ARG A 467 0.73 20.86 -21.02
CA ARG A 467 0.19 20.90 -22.40
C ARG A 467 0.43 22.24 -23.08
N GLY A 468 0.97 23.22 -22.38
CA GLY A 468 1.21 24.55 -22.89
C GLY A 468 -0.07 25.41 -23.04
N GLU A 469 -1.08 25.12 -22.23
CA GLU A 469 -2.32 25.91 -22.19
C GLU A 469 -2.07 27.28 -21.54
N LYS A 470 -2.89 28.29 -21.92
CA LYS A 470 -2.75 29.66 -21.40
C LYS A 470 -2.79 29.72 -19.87
N ALA A 471 -3.63 28.90 -19.25
CA ALA A 471 -3.78 28.87 -17.80
C ALA A 471 -2.59 28.25 -17.07
N GLU A 472 -1.98 27.21 -17.66
CA GLU A 472 -0.73 26.62 -17.14
C GLU A 472 0.41 27.61 -17.18
N LEU A 473 0.56 28.29 -18.31
CA LEU A 473 1.58 29.34 -18.49
C LEU A 473 1.37 30.49 -17.50
N ALA A 474 0.13 30.95 -17.34
CA ALA A 474 -0.23 31.98 -16.36
C ALA A 474 0.06 31.54 -14.92
N PHE A 475 -0.21 30.27 -14.59
CA PHE A 475 0.15 29.68 -13.30
C PHE A 475 1.65 29.65 -13.08
N LEU A 476 2.42 29.14 -14.05
CA LEU A 476 3.88 29.08 -13.95
C LEU A 476 4.49 30.49 -13.82
N GLN A 477 4.00 31.46 -14.61
CA GLN A 477 4.43 32.85 -14.52
C GLN A 477 4.16 33.42 -13.14
N PHE A 478 2.94 33.32 -12.65
CA PHE A 478 2.56 33.72 -11.31
C PHE A 478 3.46 33.10 -10.24
N PHE A 479 3.71 31.78 -10.36
CA PHE A 479 4.49 31.04 -9.38
C PHE A 479 5.95 31.52 -9.34
N VAL A 480 6.57 31.72 -10.51
CA VAL A 480 7.93 32.25 -10.64
C VAL A 480 8.04 33.67 -10.08
N GLU A 481 7.00 34.50 -10.25
CA GLU A 481 6.96 35.88 -9.71
C GLU A 481 6.75 35.90 -8.19
N SER A 482 5.96 34.98 -7.65
CA SER A 482 5.60 34.95 -6.23
C SER A 482 6.57 34.14 -5.35
N ALA A 483 7.23 33.11 -5.89
CA ALA A 483 8.10 32.21 -5.14
C ALA A 483 9.55 32.74 -5.12
N ARG A 484 9.86 33.63 -4.18
CA ARG A 484 11.20 34.25 -4.06
C ARG A 484 12.34 33.28 -3.79
N ALA A 485 12.03 32.11 -3.21
CA ALA A 485 12.98 31.06 -2.86
C ALA A 485 13.14 30.01 -3.96
N LEU A 486 12.48 30.16 -5.12
CA LEU A 486 12.48 29.14 -6.16
C LEU A 486 13.86 29.01 -6.82
N GLU A 487 14.49 27.86 -6.63
CA GLU A 487 15.79 27.50 -7.19
C GLU A 487 15.66 26.70 -8.49
N ARG A 488 14.60 25.87 -8.58
CA ARG A 488 14.37 24.96 -9.72
C ARG A 488 12.89 24.86 -10.10
N LEU A 489 12.65 25.01 -11.41
CA LEU A 489 11.37 24.74 -12.04
C LEU A 489 11.55 23.59 -13.03
N VAL A 490 10.84 22.47 -12.81
CA VAL A 490 10.83 21.32 -13.70
C VAL A 490 9.45 21.23 -14.34
N VAL A 491 9.40 21.23 -15.66
CA VAL A 491 8.16 21.06 -16.43
C VAL A 491 8.24 19.76 -17.20
N VAL A 492 7.35 18.83 -16.90
CA VAL A 492 7.25 17.54 -17.59
C VAL A 492 6.07 17.61 -18.55
N CYS A 493 6.36 17.54 -19.85
CA CYS A 493 5.36 17.68 -20.91
C CYS A 493 4.43 16.47 -20.97
N ALA A 494 3.15 16.70 -21.25
CA ALA A 494 2.22 15.63 -21.58
C ALA A 494 2.60 14.99 -22.92
N GLY A 495 2.47 13.67 -23.02
CA GLY A 495 2.83 12.93 -24.23
C GLY A 495 2.05 13.41 -25.46
N GLY A 496 2.78 13.65 -26.56
CA GLY A 496 2.18 14.03 -27.84
C GLY A 496 1.66 15.47 -27.94
N CYS A 497 1.90 16.33 -26.93
CA CYS A 497 1.45 17.74 -26.95
C CYS A 497 2.44 18.70 -27.63
N PHE A 498 3.69 18.29 -27.79
CA PHE A 498 4.75 19.07 -28.42
C PHE A 498 5.52 18.19 -29.38
N ALA A 499 6.05 18.78 -30.47
CA ALA A 499 6.88 18.07 -31.43
C ALA A 499 8.29 17.78 -30.86
N SER A 500 8.76 18.60 -29.92
CA SER A 500 10.03 18.41 -29.22
C SER A 500 10.06 19.10 -27.85
N THR A 501 10.99 18.72 -27.00
CA THR A 501 11.30 19.39 -25.73
C THR A 501 11.75 20.85 -25.94
N ASP A 502 12.41 21.13 -27.07
CA ASP A 502 12.89 22.47 -27.40
C ASP A 502 11.71 23.43 -27.70
N GLU A 503 10.68 22.94 -28.42
CA GLU A 503 9.45 23.70 -28.63
C GLU A 503 8.77 24.05 -27.31
N ALA A 504 8.58 23.05 -26.45
CA ALA A 504 7.98 23.25 -25.13
C ALA A 504 8.81 24.21 -24.29
N SER A 505 10.14 24.06 -24.29
CA SER A 505 11.07 24.92 -23.57
C SER A 505 11.01 26.37 -24.07
N SER A 506 10.97 26.57 -25.38
CA SER A 506 10.81 27.89 -26.01
C SER A 506 9.52 28.57 -25.60
N LYS A 507 8.41 27.81 -25.63
CA LYS A 507 7.07 28.30 -25.23
C LYS A 507 7.02 28.70 -23.75
N VAL A 508 7.56 27.87 -22.86
CA VAL A 508 7.64 28.19 -21.43
C VAL A 508 8.53 29.37 -21.18
N ARG A 509 9.75 29.42 -21.76
CA ARG A 509 10.68 30.57 -21.62
C ARG A 509 10.06 31.88 -22.10
N LYS A 510 9.42 31.86 -23.28
CA LYS A 510 8.74 33.02 -23.81
C LYS A 510 7.65 33.54 -22.89
N ALA A 511 6.87 32.64 -22.26
CA ALA A 511 5.82 33.04 -21.33
C ALA A 511 6.37 33.58 -20.01
N LEU A 512 7.41 32.94 -19.44
CA LEU A 512 7.95 33.30 -18.13
C LEU A 512 8.84 34.56 -18.17
N PHE A 513 9.54 34.81 -19.29
CA PHE A 513 10.55 35.84 -19.40
C PHE A 513 10.23 36.90 -20.47
N ALA A 514 8.99 36.92 -21.02
CA ALA A 514 8.53 37.93 -21.97
C ALA A 514 8.65 39.34 -21.33
N GLY A 515 9.60 40.12 -21.80
CA GLY A 515 9.78 41.52 -21.37
C GLY A 515 10.86 41.77 -20.31
N LYS A 516 11.48 40.74 -19.75
CA LYS A 516 12.67 40.90 -18.90
C LYS A 516 13.91 40.61 -19.75
N LYS A 517 14.80 41.61 -19.96
CA LYS A 517 16.15 41.37 -20.51
C LYS A 517 16.78 40.27 -19.66
N GLU A 518 17.48 39.33 -20.30
CA GLU A 518 18.34 38.31 -19.65
C GLU A 518 19.48 38.95 -18.85
N THR A 519 19.17 39.91 -18.01
CA THR A 519 20.11 40.49 -17.08
C THR A 519 20.13 39.65 -15.83
N GLY A 520 20.95 38.60 -15.88
CA GLY A 520 21.77 38.16 -14.75
C GLY A 520 21.14 37.90 -13.39
N SER A 521 19.86 37.54 -13.24
CA SER A 521 19.40 36.97 -11.98
C SER A 521 19.21 35.46 -12.13
N GLY A 522 20.33 34.75 -12.03
CA GLY A 522 20.40 33.27 -12.04
C GLY A 522 19.75 32.61 -10.85
N ARG A 523 18.48 32.95 -10.54
CA ARG A 523 17.80 32.41 -9.34
C ARG A 523 17.03 31.16 -9.58
N CYS A 524 16.56 30.86 -10.80
CA CYS A 524 15.75 29.70 -11.06
C CYS A 524 16.20 28.92 -12.30
N ALA A 525 16.64 27.69 -12.12
CA ALA A 525 16.95 26.78 -13.22
C ALA A 525 15.67 26.19 -13.79
N LEU A 526 15.40 26.42 -15.09
CA LEU A 526 14.29 25.80 -15.82
C LEU A 526 14.77 24.52 -16.50
N LEU A 527 14.11 23.41 -16.21
CA LEU A 527 14.27 22.11 -16.85
C LEU A 527 12.95 21.70 -17.48
N VAL A 528 12.95 21.42 -18.78
CA VAL A 528 11.77 20.91 -19.50
C VAL A 528 12.08 19.48 -19.96
N LEU A 529 11.18 18.56 -19.67
CA LEU A 529 11.36 17.13 -19.89
C LEU A 529 10.16 16.57 -20.65
N GLU A 530 10.40 15.55 -21.43
CA GLU A 530 9.30 14.74 -21.98
C GLU A 530 8.80 13.77 -20.91
N ASN A 531 7.48 13.57 -20.90
CA ASN A 531 6.92 12.49 -20.11
C ASN A 531 7.26 11.16 -20.80
N ALA A 532 8.00 10.32 -20.12
CA ALA A 532 8.23 8.94 -20.54
C ALA A 532 6.93 8.11 -20.46
N THR A 533 5.87 8.56 -21.16
CA THR A 533 4.60 7.84 -21.28
C THR A 533 4.75 6.70 -22.25
N GLY A 534 5.38 5.63 -21.83
CA GLY A 534 5.50 4.38 -22.56
C GLY A 534 5.45 3.21 -21.58
N LYS A 535 5.54 2.00 -22.13
CA LYS A 535 5.69 0.76 -21.35
C LYS A 535 6.88 0.81 -20.37
N ASP A 536 7.80 1.76 -20.59
CA ASP A 536 9.05 1.92 -19.85
C ASP A 536 8.97 2.99 -18.72
N ALA A 537 7.82 3.65 -18.54
CA ALA A 537 7.65 4.58 -17.42
C ALA A 537 7.82 3.83 -16.08
N PRO A 538 8.69 4.33 -15.17
CA PRO A 538 8.92 3.65 -13.91
C PRO A 538 7.60 3.56 -13.12
N ALA A 539 7.13 2.34 -12.88
CA ALA A 539 5.96 2.11 -12.05
C ALA A 539 6.27 2.46 -10.59
N TRP A 540 5.28 2.97 -9.88
CA TRP A 540 5.40 3.13 -8.44
C TRP A 540 5.59 1.76 -7.79
N LYS A 541 6.60 1.65 -6.91
CA LYS A 541 6.80 0.50 -6.03
C LYS A 541 6.64 0.94 -4.59
N TYR A 542 6.02 0.11 -3.76
CA TYR A 542 5.84 0.39 -2.33
C TYR A 542 7.15 0.67 -1.60
N GLU A 543 8.21 -0.05 -2.00
CA GLU A 543 9.55 0.14 -1.47
C GLU A 543 10.05 1.58 -1.58
N ARG A 544 9.60 2.34 -2.59
CA ARG A 544 10.02 3.75 -2.75
C ARG A 544 9.42 4.67 -1.69
N GLY A 545 8.15 4.48 -1.36
CA GLY A 545 7.50 5.25 -0.32
C GLY A 545 8.01 4.91 1.07
N SER A 546 8.32 3.63 1.33
CA SER A 546 8.84 3.13 2.60
C SER A 546 10.37 3.20 2.72
N ASP A 547 11.10 3.53 1.64
CA ASP A 547 12.55 3.76 1.69
C ASP A 547 12.86 5.13 2.31
N PHE A 548 13.15 5.12 3.60
CA PHE A 548 13.50 6.33 4.36
C PHE A 548 14.93 6.83 4.15
N SER A 549 15.78 6.11 3.39
CA SER A 549 17.07 6.62 2.94
C SER A 549 16.91 7.73 1.91
N ARG A 550 15.77 7.75 1.19
CA ARG A 550 15.40 8.79 0.25
C ARG A 550 14.59 9.87 0.94
N ALA A 551 15.14 11.08 0.98
CA ALA A 551 14.42 12.24 1.51
C ALA A 551 13.13 12.55 0.72
N ASP A 552 13.13 12.23 -0.58
CA ASP A 552 12.03 12.51 -1.51
C ASP A 552 11.74 11.30 -2.40
N PRO A 553 10.66 10.56 -2.13
CA PRO A 553 10.29 9.41 -2.95
C PRO A 553 9.74 9.81 -4.33
N PHE A 554 9.33 11.06 -4.54
CA PHE A 554 8.83 11.55 -5.83
C PHE A 554 9.93 11.99 -6.80
N ALA A 555 11.17 12.16 -6.33
CA ALA A 555 12.29 12.61 -7.16
C ALA A 555 12.59 11.70 -8.36
N PHE A 556 12.15 10.43 -8.34
CA PHE A 556 12.32 9.50 -9.47
C PHE A 556 11.35 9.74 -10.64
N ILE A 557 10.24 10.46 -10.38
CA ILE A 557 9.26 10.82 -11.41
C ILE A 557 9.86 11.90 -12.34
N VAL A 558 10.90 12.57 -11.85
CA VAL A 558 11.66 13.57 -12.58
C VAL A 558 12.93 12.89 -13.08
N PRO A 559 13.13 12.66 -14.39
CA PRO A 559 14.41 12.21 -14.91
C PRO A 559 15.51 13.16 -14.46
N THR A 560 16.61 12.61 -13.94
CA THR A 560 17.78 13.38 -13.51
C THR A 560 18.61 13.83 -14.70
#